data_08feb65bdade4a97dddc56e534bae6b6
#
_entry.id   08feb65bdade4a97dddc56e534bae6b6
#
_cell.length_a   1.000
_cell.length_b   1.000
_cell.length_c   1.000
_cell.angle_alpha   90.00
_cell.angle_beta   90.00
_cell.angle_gamma   90.00
#
_symmetry.space_group_name_H-M   'P 1'
#
loop_
_entity.id
_entity.type
_entity.pdbx_description
1 polymer ?
#
loop_
_entity_poly.entity_id
_entity_poly.type
_entity_poly.pdbx_seq_one_letter_code
_entity_poly.pdbx_strand_id
1 'polypeptide(L)'
;MQSVDMKKFLLLIFSFSVFTLWATHQRAGEITYRHISGLTYEFTLVTYTFTPSPADRPELDLIWGDGTESTVARIQKIDYPNDISKNTYVATHTFPAPGTYTVSMEDPNRNYGVINIPNSVNIPFYLETIITIHPFLGGNSSPVLLNPPVDNGCVNTPFYHNPSAYDPDGDSLSYKLVNCLGLEGEVIPGYSLPLASNSITIDPVTGDLFWDSPILQGEYNIAILIEEWRAEIGRAHV
;
A
#
# COMPACT_ATOMS: atom_id res chain seq x y z
N MET A 1 27.15 -56.72 1.18
CA MET A 1 27.05 -55.42 0.50
C MET A 1 25.65 -55.30 -0.08
N GLN A 2 24.73 -54.65 0.65
CA GLN A 2 23.33 -54.47 0.19
C GLN A 2 23.31 -53.37 -0.90
N SER A 3 22.83 -53.74 -2.10
CA SER A 3 22.58 -52.77 -3.15
C SER A 3 21.44 -51.82 -2.77
N VAL A 4 21.75 -50.59 -2.51
CA VAL A 4 20.74 -49.55 -2.30
C VAL A 4 19.97 -49.40 -3.59
N ASP A 5 18.67 -49.65 -3.53
CA ASP A 5 17.77 -49.58 -4.68
C ASP A 5 17.74 -48.14 -5.24
N MET A 6 18.43 -47.92 -6.35
CA MET A 6 18.65 -46.63 -6.99
C MET A 6 17.32 -45.91 -7.31
N LYS A 7 16.24 -46.68 -7.50
CA LYS A 7 14.89 -46.12 -7.72
C LYS A 7 14.33 -45.46 -6.45
N LYS A 8 14.60 -46.03 -5.29
CA LYS A 8 14.18 -45.44 -3.99
C LYS A 8 15.01 -44.22 -3.63
N PHE A 9 16.29 -44.19 -4.02
CA PHE A 9 17.16 -43.03 -3.84
C PHE A 9 16.75 -41.88 -4.75
N LEU A 10 16.35 -42.16 -6.00
CA LEU A 10 15.83 -41.16 -6.93
C LEU A 10 14.48 -40.56 -6.47
N LEU A 11 13.60 -41.39 -5.88
CA LEU A 11 12.32 -40.95 -5.32
C LEU A 11 12.51 -40.03 -4.09
N LEU A 12 13.54 -40.30 -3.29
CA LEU A 12 13.87 -39.47 -2.12
C LEU A 12 14.41 -38.11 -2.51
N ILE A 13 15.17 -38.01 -3.60
CA ILE A 13 15.70 -36.73 -4.13
C ILE A 13 14.56 -35.87 -4.71
N PHE A 14 13.55 -36.48 -5.35
CA PHE A 14 12.41 -35.74 -5.90
C PHE A 14 11.46 -35.22 -4.83
N SER A 15 11.45 -35.82 -3.63
CA SER A 15 10.61 -35.41 -2.49
C SER A 15 11.14 -34.16 -1.76
N PHE A 16 12.37 -33.70 -2.04
CA PHE A 16 13.01 -32.55 -1.39
C PHE A 16 13.06 -31.27 -2.22
N SER A 17 12.43 -31.28 -3.40
CA SER A 17 12.23 -30.04 -4.17
C SER A 17 11.06 -29.28 -3.57
N VAL A 18 11.23 -28.70 -2.38
CA VAL A 18 10.37 -27.64 -1.86
C VAL A 18 10.69 -26.42 -2.73
N PHE A 19 9.94 -26.25 -3.82
CA PHE A 19 9.87 -24.96 -4.47
C PHE A 19 9.22 -24.02 -3.49
N THR A 20 10.01 -23.17 -2.84
CA THR A 20 9.50 -21.97 -2.21
C THR A 20 8.93 -21.12 -3.34
N LEU A 21 7.65 -21.28 -3.62
CA LEU A 21 6.91 -20.36 -4.47
C LEU A 21 6.90 -19.03 -3.72
N TRP A 22 7.74 -18.13 -4.13
CA TRP A 22 7.73 -16.76 -3.68
C TRP A 22 6.47 -16.12 -4.28
N ALA A 23 5.44 -16.11 -3.49
CA ALA A 23 4.19 -15.50 -3.86
C ALA A 23 4.30 -14.00 -3.64
N THR A 24 4.48 -13.26 -4.71
CA THR A 24 4.65 -11.81 -4.70
C THR A 24 3.41 -11.18 -5.32
N HIS A 25 2.72 -10.27 -4.64
CA HIS A 25 1.52 -9.76 -5.27
C HIS A 25 1.09 -8.33 -4.92
N GLN A 26 1.48 -7.76 -3.78
CA GLN A 26 1.08 -6.40 -3.43
C GLN A 26 1.83 -5.37 -4.27
N ARG A 27 1.10 -4.53 -5.00
CA ARG A 27 1.64 -3.50 -5.90
C ARG A 27 1.40 -2.08 -5.38
N ALA A 28 0.17 -1.84 -4.89
CA ALA A 28 -0.25 -0.54 -4.39
C ALA A 28 -1.42 -0.72 -3.42
N GLY A 29 -1.77 0.33 -2.71
CA GLY A 29 -2.93 0.34 -1.84
C GLY A 29 -3.08 1.65 -1.09
N GLU A 30 -4.16 1.72 -0.31
CA GLU A 30 -4.54 2.87 0.50
C GLU A 30 -5.40 2.41 1.68
N ILE A 31 -5.35 3.15 2.78
CA ILE A 31 -6.26 3.02 3.91
C ILE A 31 -6.98 4.35 4.07
N THR A 32 -8.29 4.33 3.93
CA THR A 32 -9.17 5.49 4.15
C THR A 32 -10.10 5.23 5.32
N TYR A 33 -10.64 6.27 5.94
CA TYR A 33 -11.60 6.12 7.02
C TYR A 33 -12.76 7.11 6.93
N ARG A 34 -13.89 6.72 7.49
CA ARG A 34 -15.10 7.53 7.60
C ARG A 34 -15.58 7.55 9.06
N HIS A 35 -15.88 8.73 9.57
CA HIS A 35 -16.48 8.87 10.88
C HIS A 35 -17.90 8.29 10.91
N ILE A 36 -18.21 7.48 11.91
CA ILE A 36 -19.55 6.92 12.14
C ILE A 36 -20.25 7.66 13.28
N SER A 37 -19.67 7.60 14.48
CA SER A 37 -20.21 8.29 15.65
C SER A 37 -19.21 8.24 16.81
N GLY A 38 -19.11 9.32 17.59
CA GLY A 38 -18.23 9.37 18.76
C GLY A 38 -16.78 9.02 18.42
N LEU A 39 -16.26 7.94 18.97
CA LEU A 39 -14.91 7.44 18.72
C LEU A 39 -14.88 6.28 17.71
N THR A 40 -16.00 6.01 17.02
CA THR A 40 -16.17 4.90 16.09
C THR A 40 -15.99 5.36 14.67
N TYR A 41 -15.13 4.64 13.93
CA TYR A 41 -14.80 4.90 12.52
C TYR A 41 -14.90 3.61 11.71
N GLU A 42 -15.28 3.73 10.46
CA GLU A 42 -15.20 2.67 9.46
C GLU A 42 -13.96 2.90 8.61
N PHE A 43 -13.14 1.88 8.49
CA PHE A 43 -11.92 1.88 7.68
C PHE A 43 -12.13 1.04 6.43
N THR A 44 -11.67 1.57 5.31
CA THR A 44 -11.62 0.87 4.03
C THR A 44 -10.15 0.70 3.64
N LEU A 45 -9.67 -0.54 3.63
CA LEU A 45 -8.38 -0.89 3.07
C LEU A 45 -8.60 -1.37 1.63
N VAL A 46 -7.91 -0.74 0.69
CA VAL A 46 -7.87 -1.17 -0.71
C VAL A 46 -6.46 -1.59 -1.05
N THR A 47 -6.30 -2.78 -1.64
CA THR A 47 -5.01 -3.22 -2.17
C THR A 47 -5.12 -3.61 -3.63
N TYR A 48 -4.05 -3.37 -4.39
CA TYR A 48 -3.91 -3.75 -5.78
C TYR A 48 -2.84 -4.83 -5.90
N THR A 49 -3.23 -5.97 -6.45
CA THR A 49 -2.39 -7.16 -6.48
C THR A 49 -2.17 -7.67 -7.91
N PHE A 50 -1.12 -8.46 -8.12
CA PHE A 50 -0.87 -9.15 -9.38
C PHE A 50 -1.79 -10.37 -9.49
N THR A 51 -2.77 -10.30 -10.40
CA THR A 51 -3.82 -11.33 -10.57
C THR A 51 -3.30 -12.75 -10.76
N PRO A 52 -2.23 -13.00 -11.57
CA PRO A 52 -1.70 -14.36 -11.76
C PRO A 52 -0.94 -14.92 -10.56
N SER A 53 -0.70 -14.13 -9.51
CA SER A 53 0.00 -14.61 -8.32
C SER A 53 -0.79 -15.70 -7.60
N PRO A 54 -0.18 -16.82 -7.20
CA PRO A 54 -0.84 -17.84 -6.37
C PRO A 54 -1.08 -17.37 -4.94
N ALA A 55 -0.42 -16.28 -4.48
CA ALA A 55 -0.72 -15.68 -3.19
C ALA A 55 -2.04 -14.93 -3.28
N ASP A 56 -3.02 -15.36 -2.56
CA ASP A 56 -4.27 -14.63 -2.35
C ASP A 56 -4.36 -14.19 -0.89
N ARG A 57 -5.00 -13.06 -0.64
CA ARG A 57 -5.24 -12.53 0.71
C ARG A 57 -6.75 -12.40 0.93
N PRO A 58 -7.43 -13.51 1.27
CA PRO A 58 -8.86 -13.44 1.60
C PRO A 58 -9.13 -12.64 2.86
N GLU A 59 -8.09 -12.42 3.67
CA GLU A 59 -8.10 -11.60 4.88
C GLU A 59 -6.75 -10.91 5.06
N LEU A 60 -6.75 -9.77 5.75
CA LEU A 60 -5.57 -8.98 6.13
C LEU A 60 -5.75 -8.46 7.55
N ASP A 61 -4.63 -8.25 8.25
CA ASP A 61 -4.64 -7.68 9.59
C ASP A 61 -4.52 -6.15 9.51
N LEU A 62 -5.39 -5.45 10.24
CA LEU A 62 -5.31 -4.03 10.51
C LEU A 62 -4.86 -3.82 11.96
N ILE A 63 -3.77 -3.08 12.13
CA ILE A 63 -3.23 -2.65 13.43
C ILE A 63 -3.79 -1.25 13.70
N TRP A 64 -4.51 -1.07 14.81
CA TRP A 64 -5.28 0.16 15.08
C TRP A 64 -4.47 1.30 15.69
N GLY A 65 -3.22 1.03 16.11
CA GLY A 65 -2.38 2.03 16.77
C GLY A 65 -2.75 2.33 18.23
N ASP A 66 -3.75 1.67 18.78
CA ASP A 66 -4.16 1.72 20.19
C ASP A 66 -3.71 0.48 20.99
N GLY A 67 -2.86 -0.35 20.40
CA GLY A 67 -2.40 -1.61 20.97
C GLY A 67 -3.28 -2.81 20.63
N THR A 68 -4.30 -2.63 19.79
CA THR A 68 -5.18 -3.70 19.30
C THR A 68 -5.03 -3.90 17.79
N GLU A 69 -5.45 -5.07 17.30
CA GLU A 69 -5.47 -5.44 15.88
C GLU A 69 -6.73 -6.24 15.55
N SER A 70 -7.06 -6.34 14.29
CA SER A 70 -8.18 -7.16 13.79
C SER A 70 -7.87 -7.77 12.44
N THR A 71 -8.16 -9.05 12.28
CA THR A 71 -8.15 -9.71 10.98
C THR A 71 -9.45 -9.35 10.23
N VAL A 72 -9.31 -8.77 9.05
CA VAL A 72 -10.42 -8.24 8.24
C VAL A 72 -10.57 -9.05 6.97
N ALA A 73 -11.75 -9.62 6.76
CA ALA A 73 -12.05 -10.39 5.54
C ALA A 73 -12.24 -9.47 4.33
N ARG A 74 -11.77 -9.93 3.17
CA ARG A 74 -12.00 -9.27 1.88
C ARG A 74 -13.49 -9.34 1.54
N ILE A 75 -14.10 -8.17 1.32
CA ILE A 75 -15.51 -8.08 0.93
C ILE A 75 -15.70 -8.03 -0.60
N GLN A 76 -14.67 -7.63 -1.35
CA GLN A 76 -14.75 -7.52 -2.80
C GLN A 76 -13.39 -7.77 -3.46
N LYS A 77 -13.40 -8.47 -4.60
CA LYS A 77 -12.26 -8.58 -5.53
C LYS A 77 -12.78 -8.26 -6.94
N ILE A 78 -12.09 -7.35 -7.63
CA ILE A 78 -12.38 -6.96 -9.00
C ILE A 78 -11.10 -7.10 -9.81
N ASP A 79 -11.15 -7.90 -10.86
CA ASP A 79 -10.03 -8.05 -11.78
C ASP A 79 -10.11 -6.99 -12.87
N TYR A 80 -9.01 -6.26 -13.04
CA TYR A 80 -8.80 -5.26 -14.09
C TYR A 80 -7.92 -5.80 -15.21
N PRO A 81 -7.87 -5.14 -16.38
CA PRO A 81 -6.86 -5.39 -17.39
C PRO A 81 -5.42 -5.29 -16.83
N ASN A 82 -4.44 -5.85 -17.56
CA ASN A 82 -3.01 -5.82 -17.20
C ASN A 82 -2.67 -6.56 -15.89
N ASP A 83 -3.38 -7.65 -15.62
CA ASP A 83 -3.11 -8.54 -14.48
C ASP A 83 -3.14 -7.83 -13.12
N ILE A 84 -4.11 -6.97 -12.93
CA ILE A 84 -4.32 -6.23 -11.67
C ILE A 84 -5.66 -6.66 -11.06
N SER A 85 -5.64 -7.01 -9.78
CA SER A 85 -6.86 -7.20 -8.98
C SER A 85 -6.94 -6.13 -7.89
N LYS A 86 -8.07 -5.44 -7.82
CA LYS A 86 -8.43 -4.57 -6.69
C LYS A 86 -9.13 -5.40 -5.63
N ASN A 87 -8.63 -5.37 -4.41
CA ASN A 87 -9.19 -6.04 -3.25
C ASN A 87 -9.66 -5.00 -2.25
N THR A 88 -10.85 -5.17 -1.70
CA THR A 88 -11.44 -4.23 -0.73
C THR A 88 -11.77 -4.97 0.56
N TYR A 89 -11.35 -4.38 1.67
CA TYR A 89 -11.59 -4.84 3.03
C TYR A 89 -12.22 -3.69 3.81
N VAL A 90 -13.22 -4.00 4.65
CA VAL A 90 -13.90 -2.97 5.46
C VAL A 90 -14.02 -3.46 6.88
N ALA A 91 -13.64 -2.61 7.82
CA ALA A 91 -13.75 -2.86 9.25
C ALA A 91 -14.22 -1.62 9.99
N THR A 92 -14.90 -1.83 11.11
CA THR A 92 -15.26 -0.75 12.04
C THR A 92 -14.45 -0.90 13.30
N HIS A 93 -13.90 0.21 13.78
CA HIS A 93 -13.15 0.26 15.04
C HIS A 93 -13.61 1.41 15.92
N THR A 94 -13.61 1.19 17.24
CA THR A 94 -13.92 2.22 18.24
C THR A 94 -12.70 2.46 19.10
N PHE A 95 -12.10 3.64 18.96
CA PHE A 95 -10.91 4.01 19.74
C PHE A 95 -11.24 4.26 21.21
N PRO A 96 -10.29 3.98 22.12
CA PRO A 96 -10.55 4.10 23.56
C PRO A 96 -10.66 5.55 24.06
N ALA A 97 -10.08 6.52 23.35
CA ALA A 97 -10.03 7.93 23.74
C ALA A 97 -9.78 8.85 22.53
N PRO A 98 -10.01 10.17 22.64
CA PRO A 98 -9.41 11.13 21.72
C PRO A 98 -7.88 11.03 21.72
N GLY A 99 -7.24 11.20 20.56
CA GLY A 99 -5.80 11.03 20.40
C GLY A 99 -5.42 10.91 18.93
N THR A 100 -4.14 10.69 18.69
CA THR A 100 -3.62 10.39 17.35
C THR A 100 -3.20 8.92 17.29
N TYR A 101 -3.69 8.22 16.30
CA TYR A 101 -3.46 6.80 16.09
C TYR A 101 -2.95 6.56 14.67
N THR A 102 -1.95 5.69 14.53
CA THR A 102 -1.50 5.20 13.23
C THR A 102 -2.18 3.87 12.96
N VAL A 103 -3.08 3.85 12.00
CA VAL A 103 -3.74 2.61 11.54
C VAL A 103 -2.94 2.08 10.37
N SER A 104 -2.48 0.83 10.46
CA SER A 104 -1.56 0.27 9.46
C SER A 104 -1.91 -1.15 9.05
N MET A 105 -1.37 -1.56 7.91
CA MET A 105 -1.41 -2.91 7.37
C MET A 105 -0.02 -3.27 6.85
N GLU A 106 0.43 -4.48 7.16
CA GLU A 106 1.66 -5.05 6.63
C GLU A 106 1.37 -6.42 5.98
N ASP A 107 1.90 -6.62 4.76
CA ASP A 107 1.89 -7.90 4.05
C ASP A 107 3.32 -8.27 3.65
N PRO A 108 3.83 -9.47 3.99
CA PRO A 108 5.18 -9.88 3.64
C PRO A 108 5.43 -9.98 2.12
N ASN A 109 4.38 -9.91 1.30
CA ASN A 109 4.45 -10.23 -0.13
C ASN A 109 4.37 -9.00 -1.03
N ARG A 110 5.38 -8.13 -1.00
CA ARG A 110 5.56 -7.08 -2.02
C ARG A 110 5.92 -7.73 -3.37
N ASN A 111 5.55 -7.12 -4.50
CA ASN A 111 5.86 -7.64 -5.82
C ASN A 111 7.38 -7.72 -6.08
N TYR A 112 7.75 -8.73 -6.86
CA TYR A 112 9.15 -8.95 -7.28
C TYR A 112 9.58 -7.93 -8.34
N GLY A 113 10.84 -7.52 -8.28
CA GLY A 113 11.47 -6.76 -9.37
C GLY A 113 11.15 -5.27 -9.38
N VAL A 114 10.67 -4.70 -8.27
CA VAL A 114 10.53 -3.24 -8.11
C VAL A 114 11.92 -2.61 -8.16
N ILE A 115 12.16 -1.79 -9.20
CA ILE A 115 13.50 -1.30 -9.54
C ILE A 115 14.06 -0.38 -8.46
N ASN A 116 13.24 0.45 -7.88
CA ASN A 116 13.66 1.43 -6.88
C ASN A 116 13.57 0.94 -5.44
N ILE A 117 13.33 -0.36 -5.24
CA ILE A 117 13.40 -1.03 -3.93
C ILE A 117 14.37 -2.22 -4.03
N PRO A 118 15.58 -2.13 -3.45
CA PRO A 118 16.51 -3.24 -3.44
C PRO A 118 15.89 -4.48 -2.79
N ASN A 119 15.98 -5.63 -3.49
CA ASN A 119 15.48 -6.90 -2.98
C ASN A 119 13.98 -6.87 -2.58
N SER A 120 13.15 -6.20 -3.37
CA SER A 120 11.76 -5.87 -3.08
C SER A 120 10.92 -7.05 -2.57
N VAL A 121 11.16 -8.27 -3.08
CA VAL A 121 10.46 -9.49 -2.69
C VAL A 121 10.61 -9.86 -1.20
N ASN A 122 11.67 -9.39 -0.55
CA ASN A 122 11.96 -9.65 0.87
C ASN A 122 11.63 -8.42 1.75
N ILE A 123 11.03 -7.40 1.16
CA ILE A 123 10.61 -6.20 1.88
C ILE A 123 9.08 -6.23 2.00
N PRO A 124 8.52 -6.26 3.20
CA PRO A 124 7.07 -6.21 3.39
C PRO A 124 6.44 -5.01 2.68
N PHE A 125 5.23 -5.20 2.19
CA PHE A 125 4.38 -4.12 1.73
C PHE A 125 3.66 -3.51 2.93
N TYR A 126 3.81 -2.21 3.12
CA TYR A 126 3.27 -1.50 4.27
C TYR A 126 2.42 -0.32 3.82
N LEU A 127 1.28 -0.13 4.46
CA LEU A 127 0.39 1.02 4.30
C LEU A 127 0.03 1.57 5.68
N GLU A 128 -0.13 2.88 5.78
CA GLU A 128 -0.65 3.50 6.98
C GLU A 128 -1.55 4.70 6.68
N THR A 129 -2.41 5.02 7.63
CA THR A 129 -3.15 6.27 7.71
C THR A 129 -3.11 6.78 9.15
N ILE A 130 -2.94 8.09 9.32
CA ILE A 130 -2.91 8.71 10.64
C ILE A 130 -4.27 9.36 10.89
N ILE A 131 -4.96 8.90 11.93
CA ILE A 131 -6.21 9.50 12.37
C ILE A 131 -5.99 10.31 13.66
N THR A 132 -6.42 11.56 13.66
CA THR A 132 -6.45 12.40 14.87
C THR A 132 -7.88 12.63 15.31
N ILE A 133 -8.25 12.07 16.45
CA ILE A 133 -9.57 12.24 17.06
C ILE A 133 -9.49 13.38 18.05
N HIS A 134 -10.07 14.52 17.68
CA HIS A 134 -10.04 15.72 18.51
C HIS A 134 -11.38 15.89 19.24
N PRO A 135 -11.37 16.13 20.58
CA PRO A 135 -12.62 16.14 21.35
C PRO A 135 -13.57 17.29 21.02
N PHE A 136 -13.09 18.35 20.36
CA PHE A 136 -13.86 19.57 20.10
C PHE A 136 -14.06 19.90 18.62
N LEU A 137 -13.36 19.23 17.69
CA LEU A 137 -13.46 19.55 16.26
C LEU A 137 -14.50 18.69 15.50
N GLY A 138 -15.22 17.82 16.25
CA GLY A 138 -16.17 16.89 15.63
C GLY A 138 -15.50 15.70 14.96
N GLY A 139 -16.30 14.88 14.29
CA GLY A 139 -15.80 13.76 13.49
C GLY A 139 -15.10 14.23 12.23
N ASN A 140 -14.19 13.43 11.74
CA ASN A 140 -13.46 13.65 10.50
C ASN A 140 -13.37 12.36 9.69
N SER A 141 -13.48 12.47 8.38
CA SER A 141 -13.26 11.39 7.44
C SER A 141 -12.00 11.69 6.64
N SER A 142 -11.24 10.69 6.26
CA SER A 142 -10.03 10.90 5.45
C SER A 142 -10.37 11.31 4.02
N PRO A 143 -9.41 11.90 3.29
CA PRO A 143 -9.53 12.07 1.85
C PRO A 143 -9.83 10.74 1.15
N VAL A 144 -10.59 10.81 0.05
CA VAL A 144 -10.95 9.69 -0.80
C VAL A 144 -10.25 9.85 -2.15
N LEU A 145 -9.56 8.78 -2.60
CA LEU A 145 -8.86 8.77 -3.87
C LEU A 145 -9.79 8.22 -4.96
N LEU A 146 -9.91 8.94 -6.08
CA LEU A 146 -10.77 8.56 -7.20
C LEU A 146 -10.00 7.79 -8.28
N ASN A 147 -8.71 8.06 -8.43
CA ASN A 147 -7.87 7.37 -9.41
C ASN A 147 -7.09 6.23 -8.74
N PRO A 148 -7.09 5.03 -9.36
CA PRO A 148 -6.29 3.92 -8.86
C PRO A 148 -4.80 4.28 -8.80
N PRO A 149 -4.05 3.87 -7.74
CA PRO A 149 -2.62 4.14 -7.62
C PRO A 149 -1.75 3.17 -8.45
N VAL A 150 -2.31 2.60 -9.50
CA VAL A 150 -1.61 1.71 -10.45
C VAL A 150 -1.82 2.23 -11.85
N ASP A 151 -0.74 2.64 -12.49
CA ASP A 151 -0.76 3.27 -13.81
C ASP A 151 0.42 2.80 -14.67
N ASN A 152 0.33 3.02 -15.99
CA ASN A 152 1.34 2.60 -16.95
C ASN A 152 1.90 3.79 -17.70
N GLY A 153 3.23 3.93 -17.70
CA GLY A 153 3.97 4.92 -18.46
C GLY A 153 4.86 4.30 -19.53
N CYS A 154 5.39 5.14 -20.41
CA CYS A 154 6.38 4.75 -21.41
C CYS A 154 7.75 5.34 -21.07
N VAL A 155 8.84 4.57 -21.32
CA VAL A 155 10.20 5.10 -21.20
C VAL A 155 10.42 6.24 -22.21
N ASN A 156 11.24 7.21 -21.84
CA ASN A 156 11.57 8.41 -22.60
C ASN A 156 10.35 9.29 -22.97
N THR A 157 9.25 9.16 -22.24
CA THR A 157 8.05 9.97 -22.43
C THR A 157 7.61 10.53 -21.07
N PRO A 158 7.26 11.81 -20.95
CA PRO A 158 6.72 12.35 -19.71
C PRO A 158 5.51 11.56 -19.23
N PHE A 159 5.50 11.23 -17.95
CA PHE A 159 4.42 10.52 -17.30
C PHE A 159 3.75 11.42 -16.27
N TYR A 160 2.43 11.36 -16.24
CA TYR A 160 1.58 12.11 -15.32
C TYR A 160 0.65 11.15 -14.57
N HIS A 161 0.50 11.38 -13.29
CA HIS A 161 -0.50 10.71 -12.46
C HIS A 161 -1.06 11.71 -11.44
N ASN A 162 -2.33 11.57 -11.09
CA ASN A 162 -2.96 12.34 -10.02
C ASN A 162 -3.88 11.40 -9.24
N PRO A 163 -3.75 11.25 -7.92
CA PRO A 163 -4.66 10.43 -7.11
C PRO A 163 -6.10 10.93 -7.13
N SER A 164 -6.32 12.18 -7.59
CA SER A 164 -7.66 12.81 -7.63
C SER A 164 -8.34 12.74 -6.27
N ALA A 165 -7.60 13.06 -5.21
CA ALA A 165 -8.14 13.03 -3.87
C ALA A 165 -9.10 14.20 -3.64
N TYR A 166 -10.18 13.91 -2.93
CA TYR A 166 -11.08 14.93 -2.41
C TYR A 166 -11.41 14.64 -0.95
N ASP A 167 -11.66 15.67 -0.19
CA ASP A 167 -12.05 15.55 1.21
C ASP A 167 -13.57 15.62 1.36
N PRO A 168 -14.23 14.60 1.96
CA PRO A 168 -15.68 14.59 2.15
C PRO A 168 -16.19 15.67 3.09
N ASP A 169 -15.36 16.13 4.01
CA ASP A 169 -15.70 17.15 5.00
C ASP A 169 -15.37 18.57 4.52
N GLY A 170 -14.71 18.70 3.34
CA GLY A 170 -14.35 19.96 2.69
C GLY A 170 -13.06 20.58 3.19
N ASP A 171 -12.19 19.78 3.79
CA ASP A 171 -10.88 20.21 4.25
C ASP A 171 -9.90 20.40 3.08
N SER A 172 -8.91 21.28 3.25
CA SER A 172 -7.88 21.51 2.25
C SER A 172 -6.87 20.38 2.24
N LEU A 173 -6.39 20.00 1.04
CA LEU A 173 -5.41 18.93 0.86
C LEU A 173 -4.07 19.48 0.43
N SER A 174 -2.99 18.82 0.85
CA SER A 174 -1.65 19.03 0.30
C SER A 174 -0.95 17.69 0.06
N TYR A 175 0.02 17.68 -0.87
CA TYR A 175 0.63 16.45 -1.37
C TYR A 175 2.15 16.51 -1.30
N LYS A 176 2.77 15.40 -0.93
CA LYS A 176 4.23 15.25 -0.87
C LYS A 176 4.66 13.87 -1.35
N LEU A 177 5.79 13.78 -2.04
CA LEU A 177 6.49 12.53 -2.24
C LEU A 177 7.26 12.18 -0.98
N VAL A 178 7.09 10.95 -0.50
CA VAL A 178 7.77 10.43 0.69
C VAL A 178 8.45 9.10 0.37
N ASN A 179 9.30 8.62 1.27
CA ASN A 179 9.90 7.31 1.12
C ASN A 179 8.85 6.21 1.29
N CYS A 180 8.94 5.15 0.48
CA CYS A 180 8.17 3.95 0.74
C CYS A 180 8.61 3.31 2.05
N LEU A 181 7.63 2.80 2.79
CA LEU A 181 7.83 2.10 4.05
C LEU A 181 7.81 0.59 3.85
N GLY A 182 8.47 -0.12 4.75
CA GLY A 182 8.57 -1.58 4.79
C GLY A 182 8.23 -2.12 6.17
N LEU A 183 9.06 -3.03 6.66
CA LEU A 183 8.85 -3.71 7.94
C LEU A 183 8.56 -2.70 9.07
N GLU A 184 7.45 -2.91 9.78
CA GLU A 184 7.03 -2.09 10.93
C GLU A 184 6.94 -0.58 10.65
N GLY A 185 6.70 -0.20 9.38
CA GLY A 185 6.61 1.21 8.98
C GLY A 185 7.98 1.92 8.87
N GLU A 186 9.08 1.20 8.92
CA GLU A 186 10.41 1.78 8.77
C GLU A 186 10.73 2.10 7.31
N VAL A 187 11.53 3.14 7.10
CA VAL A 187 12.01 3.50 5.77
C VAL A 187 12.83 2.35 5.16
N ILE A 188 12.51 1.97 3.94
CA ILE A 188 13.19 0.89 3.24
C ILE A 188 14.65 1.27 2.97
N PRO A 189 15.65 0.50 3.47
CA PRO A 189 17.05 0.76 3.19
C PRO A 189 17.37 0.72 1.69
N GLY A 190 17.95 1.81 1.18
CA GLY A 190 18.31 1.91 -0.23
C GLY A 190 17.15 2.25 -1.16
N TYR A 191 15.96 2.55 -0.65
CA TYR A 191 14.88 3.14 -1.44
C TYR A 191 15.33 4.46 -2.05
N SER A 192 14.93 4.69 -3.29
CA SER A 192 15.08 5.99 -3.95
C SER A 192 13.84 6.28 -4.81
N LEU A 193 13.59 7.54 -5.10
CA LEU A 193 12.63 7.87 -6.15
C LEU A 193 13.07 7.27 -7.48
N PRO A 194 12.12 6.94 -8.38
CA PRO A 194 12.43 6.41 -9.70
C PRO A 194 13.37 7.33 -10.48
N LEU A 195 14.26 6.72 -11.27
CA LEU A 195 15.16 7.49 -12.12
C LEU A 195 14.38 8.17 -13.25
N ALA A 196 14.68 9.44 -13.46
CA ALA A 196 14.09 10.29 -14.48
C ALA A 196 15.17 10.96 -15.33
N SER A 197 14.83 11.43 -16.53
CA SER A 197 15.75 12.23 -17.35
C SER A 197 16.11 13.55 -16.68
N ASN A 198 15.16 14.20 -16.02
CA ASN A 198 15.37 15.40 -15.23
C ASN A 198 14.92 15.22 -13.77
N SER A 199 13.61 15.01 -13.54
CA SER A 199 13.05 14.99 -12.20
C SER A 199 11.77 14.14 -12.08
N ILE A 200 11.42 13.80 -10.86
CA ILE A 200 10.08 13.37 -10.46
C ILE A 200 9.61 14.31 -9.35
N THR A 201 8.46 14.90 -9.53
CA THR A 201 7.89 15.91 -8.61
C THR A 201 6.40 15.71 -8.44
N ILE A 202 5.85 16.24 -7.36
CA ILE A 202 4.40 16.33 -7.15
C ILE A 202 4.06 17.80 -6.87
N ASP A 203 2.98 18.28 -7.47
CA ASP A 203 2.44 19.58 -7.13
C ASP A 203 1.79 19.50 -5.75
N PRO A 204 2.22 20.34 -4.78
CA PRO A 204 1.76 20.22 -3.39
C PRO A 204 0.30 20.66 -3.20
N VAL A 205 -0.33 21.29 -4.19
CA VAL A 205 -1.72 21.79 -4.13
C VAL A 205 -2.65 20.91 -4.95
N THR A 206 -2.26 20.56 -6.19
CA THR A 206 -3.12 19.80 -7.10
C THR A 206 -2.95 18.29 -6.97
N GLY A 207 -1.81 17.81 -6.44
CA GLY A 207 -1.47 16.38 -6.39
C GLY A 207 -0.99 15.82 -7.73
N ASP A 208 -0.71 16.67 -8.72
CA ASP A 208 -0.18 16.24 -10.02
C ASP A 208 1.26 15.71 -9.85
N LEU A 209 1.41 14.41 -9.94
CA LEU A 209 2.71 13.76 -10.05
C LEU A 209 3.19 13.93 -11.50
N PHE A 210 4.36 14.51 -11.65
CA PHE A 210 5.06 14.64 -12.92
C PHE A 210 6.40 13.88 -12.84
N TRP A 211 6.55 12.84 -13.67
CA TRP A 211 7.80 12.13 -13.85
C TRP A 211 8.36 12.44 -15.24
N ASP A 212 9.36 13.32 -15.26
CA ASP A 212 9.97 13.77 -16.50
C ASP A 212 10.84 12.66 -17.10
N SER A 213 10.16 11.86 -17.90
CA SER A 213 10.65 10.78 -18.71
C SER A 213 11.36 9.66 -17.93
N PRO A 214 10.64 8.57 -17.58
CA PRO A 214 11.26 7.33 -17.11
C PRO A 214 12.38 6.86 -18.04
N ILE A 215 13.54 6.51 -17.51
CA ILE A 215 14.69 6.11 -18.34
C ILE A 215 14.89 4.61 -18.42
N LEU A 216 14.28 3.84 -17.55
CA LEU A 216 14.41 2.40 -17.48
C LEU A 216 13.03 1.74 -17.38
N GLN A 217 12.78 0.72 -18.21
CA GLN A 217 11.55 -0.05 -18.16
C GLN A 217 11.52 -0.95 -16.91
N GLY A 218 10.41 -0.95 -16.20
CA GLY A 218 10.19 -1.82 -15.04
C GLY A 218 9.04 -1.35 -14.16
N GLU A 219 8.90 -2.00 -13.02
CA GLU A 219 7.92 -1.63 -11.99
C GLU A 219 8.60 -0.75 -10.93
N TYR A 220 7.87 0.24 -10.45
CA TYR A 220 8.35 1.20 -9.45
C TYR A 220 7.30 1.40 -8.38
N ASN A 221 7.72 1.61 -7.15
CA ASN A 221 6.84 2.06 -6.08
C ASN A 221 7.15 3.53 -5.72
N ILE A 222 6.09 4.31 -5.57
CA ILE A 222 6.11 5.70 -5.14
C ILE A 222 5.11 5.82 -4.00
N ALA A 223 5.47 6.53 -2.94
CA ALA A 223 4.56 6.87 -1.87
C ALA A 223 4.22 8.36 -1.93
N ILE A 224 2.91 8.65 -1.89
CA ILE A 224 2.36 10.00 -1.83
C ILE A 224 1.73 10.17 -0.45
N LEU A 225 2.22 11.15 0.30
CA LEU A 225 1.58 11.62 1.51
C LEU A 225 0.53 12.66 1.13
N ILE A 226 -0.71 12.43 1.55
CA ILE A 226 -1.81 13.39 1.42
C ILE A 226 -2.10 13.92 2.82
N GLU A 227 -1.87 15.21 3.04
CA GLU A 227 -2.13 15.88 4.30
C GLU A 227 -3.46 16.66 4.20
N GLU A 228 -4.30 16.46 5.18
CA GLU A 228 -5.57 17.16 5.34
C GLU A 228 -5.42 18.32 6.33
N TRP A 229 -5.99 19.47 6.02
CA TRP A 229 -5.88 20.70 6.80
C TRP A 229 -7.26 21.22 7.17
N ARG A 230 -7.62 21.06 8.45
CA ARG A 230 -8.88 21.56 9.02
C ARG A 230 -8.59 22.67 10.03
N ALA A 231 -9.20 23.83 9.84
CA ALA A 231 -9.10 24.98 10.77
C ALA A 231 -7.65 25.27 11.20
N GLU A 232 -6.70 25.30 10.25
CA GLU A 232 -5.26 25.51 10.46
C GLU A 232 -4.52 24.38 11.21
N ILE A 233 -5.17 23.25 11.47
CA ILE A 233 -4.54 22.07 12.07
C ILE A 233 -4.27 21.04 10.95
N GLY A 234 -2.98 20.83 10.63
CA GLY A 234 -2.56 19.82 9.65
C GLY A 234 -2.76 18.40 10.18
N ARG A 235 -3.22 17.50 9.31
CA ARG A 235 -3.31 16.06 9.53
C ARG A 235 -2.70 15.33 8.35
N ALA A 236 -2.01 14.23 8.59
CA ALA A 236 -1.29 13.50 7.56
C ALA A 236 -1.94 12.13 7.28
N HIS A 237 -2.02 11.78 5.99
CA HIS A 237 -2.40 10.45 5.48
C HIS A 237 -1.31 9.94 4.56
N VAL A 238 -0.83 8.71 4.75
CA VAL A 238 0.24 8.08 3.97
C VAL A 238 -0.24 6.77 3.35
#